data_63bc787f340a40bf4a8a849a621b4530
#
_entry.id   63bc787f340a40bf4a8a849a621b4530
#
_cell.length_a   1.000
_cell.length_b   1.000
_cell.length_c   1.000
_cell.angle_alpha   90.00
_cell.angle_beta   90.00
_cell.angle_gamma   90.00
#
_symmetry.space_group_name_H-M   'P 1'
#
loop_
_entity.id
_entity.type
_entity.pdbx_description
1 polymer ?
#
loop_
_entity_poly.entity_id
_entity_poly.type
_entity_poly.pdbx_seq_one_letter_code
_entity_poly.pdbx_strand_id
1 'polypeptide(L)'
;MTAKSLVVAKFEFVKTVRRKGFILGTIGLPLLMLVVIGLTLYTGAGIGTGATNQTTGYVDAAGFVQAASGFAPYSGIDAGKAALVSGEIDSLLIVPPDYFRTGTLTVYTMDNSLLGSTGSSRSVQEFITTNILRYENVSDQIAQKILSPVSPAVIVLDEAGNPKGDQKLAGFVLPFALTMVLALGILTSSGYLMQGIGEEKESRRGEFLLSHCSAEELLTGKILGYAGVGLLQIAVWVAIGIIVIAASPFAQLFSELQVTGLVCLAVVYFVLGYFLFSVSIACTASLAPTVREAQQVSAVFSMFAVFPLIFLQFLLKDPNSLLMQVLTWFPYTAPFIAMVRLTLVTVPPYQIIVSIAILVISIVILTRLAARIFRMGMLTYGKRVSFREVLRFLREK
;
A
#
# COMPACT_ATOMS: atom_id res chain seq x y z
N MET A 1 -18.59 29.13 -9.31
CA MET A 1 -18.63 28.11 -10.38
C MET A 1 -19.59 28.62 -11.44
N THR A 2 -19.15 28.60 -12.68
CA THR A 2 -20.01 28.99 -13.81
C THR A 2 -20.80 27.78 -14.32
N ALA A 3 -21.96 28.02 -14.96
CA ALA A 3 -22.75 26.95 -15.57
C ALA A 3 -21.94 26.12 -16.59
N LYS A 4 -20.98 26.77 -17.27
CA LYS A 4 -20.12 26.11 -18.25
C LYS A 4 -19.14 25.10 -17.63
N SER A 5 -18.53 25.42 -16.47
CA SER A 5 -17.66 24.48 -15.74
C SER A 5 -18.41 23.23 -15.33
N LEU A 6 -19.68 23.33 -14.93
CA LEU A 6 -20.53 22.19 -14.55
C LEU A 6 -20.87 21.30 -15.75
N VAL A 7 -21.12 21.90 -16.92
CA VAL A 7 -21.38 21.14 -18.16
C VAL A 7 -20.12 20.33 -18.55
N VAL A 8 -18.94 20.96 -18.50
CA VAL A 8 -17.66 20.28 -18.77
C VAL A 8 -17.45 19.14 -17.76
N ALA A 9 -17.67 19.40 -16.46
CA ALA A 9 -17.53 18.40 -15.41
C ALA A 9 -18.43 17.18 -15.63
N LYS A 10 -19.71 17.41 -15.92
CA LYS A 10 -20.68 16.34 -16.21
C LYS A 10 -20.27 15.52 -17.45
N PHE A 11 -19.81 16.20 -18.50
CA PHE A 11 -19.39 15.54 -19.73
C PHE A 11 -18.17 14.63 -19.48
N GLU A 12 -17.12 15.14 -18.82
CA GLU A 12 -15.90 14.36 -18.53
C GLU A 12 -16.18 13.20 -17.57
N PHE A 13 -17.02 13.41 -16.56
CA PHE A 13 -17.44 12.36 -15.63
C PHE A 13 -18.14 11.21 -16.38
N VAL A 14 -19.21 11.51 -17.12
CA VAL A 14 -20.00 10.49 -17.84
C VAL A 14 -19.15 9.77 -18.89
N LYS A 15 -18.34 10.53 -19.66
CA LYS A 15 -17.43 9.99 -20.68
C LYS A 15 -16.46 8.98 -20.07
N THR A 16 -15.87 9.31 -18.91
CA THR A 16 -14.85 8.48 -18.26
C THR A 16 -15.46 7.25 -17.59
N VAL A 17 -16.55 7.40 -16.85
CA VAL A 17 -17.24 6.28 -16.18
C VAL A 17 -17.72 5.23 -17.18
N ARG A 18 -18.10 5.63 -18.40
CA ARG A 18 -18.52 4.71 -19.47
C ARG A 18 -17.37 4.04 -20.23
N ARG A 19 -16.12 4.45 -19.99
CA ARG A 19 -14.94 3.81 -20.63
C ARG A 19 -14.77 2.40 -20.06
N LYS A 20 -14.62 1.40 -20.93
CA LYS A 20 -14.35 0.01 -20.53
C LYS A 20 -13.11 -0.10 -19.62
N GLY A 21 -12.07 0.69 -19.90
CA GLY A 21 -10.85 0.74 -19.09
C GLY A 21 -11.09 1.22 -17.66
N PHE A 22 -11.99 2.18 -17.45
CA PHE A 22 -12.37 2.62 -16.10
C PHE A 22 -13.12 1.51 -15.34
N ILE A 23 -14.11 0.88 -15.97
CA ILE A 23 -14.90 -0.19 -15.36
C ILE A 23 -14.00 -1.37 -14.98
N LEU A 24 -13.12 -1.79 -15.91
CA LEU A 24 -12.17 -2.87 -15.67
C LEU A 24 -11.15 -2.51 -14.58
N GLY A 25 -10.65 -1.27 -14.55
CA GLY A 25 -9.70 -0.84 -13.52
C GLY A 25 -10.35 -0.72 -12.14
N THR A 26 -11.59 -0.20 -12.08
CA THR A 26 -12.30 0.04 -10.81
C THR A 26 -12.80 -1.26 -10.18
N ILE A 27 -13.33 -2.20 -10.97
CA ILE A 27 -13.85 -3.47 -10.47
C ILE A 27 -12.79 -4.57 -10.55
N GLY A 28 -11.99 -4.58 -11.61
CA GLY A 28 -11.02 -5.64 -11.89
C GLY A 28 -9.91 -5.72 -10.86
N LEU A 29 -9.38 -4.58 -10.39
CA LEU A 29 -8.30 -4.57 -9.41
C LEU A 29 -8.71 -5.19 -8.06
N PRO A 30 -9.82 -4.79 -7.41
CA PRO A 30 -10.29 -5.45 -6.19
C PRO A 30 -10.65 -6.92 -6.42
N LEU A 31 -11.25 -7.25 -7.55
CA LEU A 31 -11.63 -8.62 -7.88
C LEU A 31 -10.40 -9.51 -8.07
N LEU A 32 -9.36 -9.00 -8.73
CA LEU A 32 -8.07 -9.68 -8.86
C LEU A 32 -7.42 -9.90 -7.49
N MET A 33 -7.43 -8.90 -6.62
CA MET A 33 -6.93 -9.04 -5.24
C MET A 33 -7.71 -10.11 -4.47
N LEU A 34 -9.03 -10.16 -4.60
CA LEU A 34 -9.86 -11.21 -3.97
C LEU A 34 -9.54 -12.61 -4.51
N VAL A 35 -9.31 -12.73 -5.82
CA VAL A 35 -8.90 -14.00 -6.44
C VAL A 35 -7.53 -14.44 -5.91
N VAL A 36 -6.56 -13.53 -5.82
CA VAL A 36 -5.23 -13.84 -5.27
C VAL A 36 -5.33 -14.25 -3.80
N ILE A 37 -6.07 -13.51 -2.97
CA ILE A 37 -6.28 -13.85 -1.56
C ILE A 37 -7.01 -15.20 -1.44
N GLY A 38 -8.07 -15.42 -2.21
CA GLY A 38 -8.80 -16.68 -2.23
C GLY A 38 -7.92 -17.87 -2.65
N LEU A 39 -7.07 -17.67 -3.66
CA LEU A 39 -6.14 -18.70 -4.12
C LEU A 39 -5.07 -18.99 -3.07
N THR A 40 -4.51 -17.96 -2.41
CA THR A 40 -3.53 -18.16 -1.32
C THR A 40 -4.14 -18.88 -0.13
N LEU A 41 -5.39 -18.59 0.22
CA LEU A 41 -6.11 -19.31 1.27
C LEU A 41 -6.44 -20.75 0.85
N TYR A 42 -6.83 -20.97 -0.41
CA TYR A 42 -7.14 -22.30 -0.94
C TYR A 42 -5.91 -23.20 -1.05
N THR A 43 -4.77 -22.67 -1.49
CA THR A 43 -3.52 -23.43 -1.62
C THR A 43 -2.81 -23.67 -0.30
N GLY A 44 -3.34 -23.13 0.82
CA GLY A 44 -2.68 -23.23 2.12
C GLY A 44 -1.37 -22.42 2.19
N ALA A 45 -1.04 -21.68 1.12
CA ALA A 45 0.10 -20.75 1.10
C ALA A 45 -0.20 -19.51 1.94
N GLY A 46 -0.76 -19.70 3.14
CA GLY A 46 -1.05 -18.64 4.09
C GLY A 46 0.25 -17.96 4.52
N ILE A 47 0.26 -16.64 4.45
CA ILE A 47 1.33 -15.81 5.00
C ILE A 47 1.42 -16.14 6.50
N GLY A 48 2.28 -17.08 6.86
CA GLY A 48 2.61 -17.41 8.23
C GLY A 48 2.09 -18.73 8.82
N THR A 49 1.30 -19.53 8.09
CA THR A 49 0.96 -20.90 8.54
C THR A 49 1.35 -21.91 7.47
N GLY A 50 2.63 -22.11 7.28
CA GLY A 50 3.17 -23.19 6.46
C GLY A 50 2.98 -24.54 7.12
N ALA A 51 1.73 -25.03 7.17
CA ALA A 51 1.45 -26.44 7.31
C ALA A 51 1.33 -27.07 5.92
N THR A 52 2.39 -26.97 5.11
CA THR A 52 2.64 -27.98 4.10
C THR A 52 3.11 -29.22 4.85
N ASN A 53 2.61 -30.40 4.49
CA ASN A 53 3.21 -31.69 4.91
C ASN A 53 4.62 -31.78 4.29
N GLN A 54 5.53 -30.92 4.74
CA GLN A 54 6.93 -30.96 4.31
C GLN A 54 7.58 -32.12 5.04
N THR A 55 7.96 -33.14 4.28
CA THR A 55 8.73 -34.26 4.82
C THR A 55 10.19 -33.83 4.87
N THR A 56 10.70 -33.64 6.09
CA THR A 56 12.12 -33.33 6.32
C THR A 56 12.88 -34.61 6.61
N GLY A 57 13.87 -34.92 5.78
CA GLY A 57 14.81 -36.01 6.09
C GLY A 57 15.80 -35.56 7.18
N TYR A 58 16.25 -36.47 8.06
CA TYR A 58 17.33 -36.13 8.97
C TYR A 58 18.39 -37.25 9.05
N VAL A 59 19.62 -36.83 9.29
CA VAL A 59 20.75 -37.71 9.59
C VAL A 59 21.29 -37.30 10.96
N ASP A 60 21.17 -38.21 11.93
CA ASP A 60 21.65 -37.96 13.30
C ASP A 60 22.98 -38.66 13.55
N ALA A 61 24.08 -37.90 13.52
CA ALA A 61 25.41 -38.40 13.87
C ALA A 61 25.74 -38.17 15.35
N ALA A 62 24.90 -37.44 16.09
CA ALA A 62 25.06 -37.20 17.54
C ALA A 62 24.31 -38.21 18.41
N GLY A 63 23.37 -38.99 17.83
CA GLY A 63 22.72 -40.12 18.48
C GLY A 63 21.63 -39.76 19.50
N PHE A 64 21.06 -38.55 19.46
CA PHE A 64 20.02 -38.13 20.41
C PHE A 64 18.64 -37.90 19.81
N VAL A 65 18.55 -37.92 18.48
CA VAL A 65 17.32 -37.57 17.76
C VAL A 65 16.41 -38.79 17.60
N GLN A 66 15.17 -38.68 18.08
CA GLN A 66 14.11 -39.67 17.91
C GLN A 66 13.18 -39.27 16.75
N ALA A 67 12.65 -40.25 16.05
CA ALA A 67 11.72 -40.05 14.97
C ALA A 67 10.45 -39.33 15.44
N ALA A 68 9.98 -38.38 14.61
CA ALA A 68 8.74 -37.65 14.85
C ALA A 68 7.96 -37.53 13.52
N SER A 69 6.65 -37.26 13.65
CA SER A 69 5.80 -37.06 12.47
C SER A 69 6.31 -35.90 11.60
N GLY A 70 6.47 -36.14 10.30
CA GLY A 70 7.03 -35.16 9.37
C GLY A 70 8.56 -35.20 9.24
N PHE A 71 9.26 -36.06 10.02
CA PHE A 71 10.71 -36.23 9.97
C PHE A 71 11.09 -37.69 9.69
N ALA A 72 11.78 -37.94 8.57
CA ALA A 72 12.20 -39.29 8.13
C ALA A 72 13.69 -39.49 8.41
N PRO A 73 14.10 -40.60 9.13
CA PRO A 73 15.50 -40.89 9.41
C PRO A 73 16.20 -41.47 8.15
N TYR A 74 17.42 -41.02 7.92
CA TYR A 74 18.30 -41.56 6.87
C TYR A 74 19.62 -42.07 7.49
N SER A 75 20.11 -43.19 6.97
CA SER A 75 21.32 -43.86 7.49
C SER A 75 22.63 -43.13 7.15
N GLY A 76 22.59 -42.15 6.22
CA GLY A 76 23.77 -41.41 5.82
C GLY A 76 23.43 -40.18 4.95
N ILE A 77 24.40 -39.29 4.85
CA ILE A 77 24.23 -38.01 4.13
C ILE A 77 23.94 -38.22 2.63
N ASP A 78 24.59 -39.21 2.02
CA ASP A 78 24.42 -39.45 0.58
C ASP A 78 23.04 -40.01 0.26
N ALA A 79 22.51 -40.92 1.11
CA ALA A 79 21.15 -41.41 0.99
C ALA A 79 20.11 -40.30 1.15
N GLY A 80 20.30 -39.38 2.14
CA GLY A 80 19.44 -38.25 2.32
C GLY A 80 19.50 -37.24 1.16
N LYS A 81 20.68 -37.00 0.59
CA LYS A 81 20.81 -36.13 -0.59
C LYS A 81 20.16 -36.78 -1.84
N ALA A 82 20.25 -38.08 -2.02
CA ALA A 82 19.56 -38.77 -3.12
C ALA A 82 18.03 -38.63 -2.99
N ALA A 83 17.47 -38.78 -1.76
CA ALA A 83 16.05 -38.56 -1.48
C ALA A 83 15.61 -37.13 -1.70
N LEU A 84 16.46 -36.14 -1.39
CA LEU A 84 16.19 -34.72 -1.65
C LEU A 84 16.15 -34.42 -3.16
N VAL A 85 17.08 -34.98 -3.94
CA VAL A 85 17.13 -34.79 -5.38
C VAL A 85 15.99 -35.53 -6.10
N SER A 86 15.55 -36.71 -5.59
CA SER A 86 14.37 -37.40 -6.12
C SER A 86 13.04 -36.77 -5.78
N GLY A 87 13.00 -35.77 -4.88
CA GLY A 87 11.78 -35.12 -4.43
C GLY A 87 10.97 -35.93 -3.39
N GLU A 88 11.57 -36.94 -2.76
CA GLU A 88 10.95 -37.71 -1.69
C GLU A 88 10.88 -36.90 -0.39
N ILE A 89 11.84 -36.02 -0.19
CA ILE A 89 11.89 -35.07 0.94
C ILE A 89 12.14 -33.66 0.41
N ASP A 90 11.60 -32.65 1.13
CA ASP A 90 11.72 -31.23 0.79
C ASP A 90 13.00 -30.57 1.35
N SER A 91 13.51 -31.13 2.44
CA SER A 91 14.73 -30.68 3.10
C SER A 91 15.43 -31.82 3.81
N LEU A 92 16.75 -31.72 3.96
CA LEU A 92 17.57 -32.69 4.67
C LEU A 92 18.33 -31.98 5.79
N LEU A 93 18.09 -32.40 7.02
CA LEU A 93 18.73 -31.92 8.23
C LEU A 93 19.91 -32.83 8.62
N ILE A 94 21.07 -32.28 8.87
CA ILE A 94 22.23 -33.00 9.40
C ILE A 94 22.55 -32.50 10.80
N VAL A 95 22.52 -33.42 11.77
CA VAL A 95 22.93 -33.17 13.14
C VAL A 95 24.35 -33.74 13.33
N PRO A 96 25.39 -32.89 13.40
CA PRO A 96 26.76 -33.36 13.51
C PRO A 96 27.06 -33.90 14.93
N PRO A 97 28.08 -34.76 15.09
CA PRO A 97 28.41 -35.37 16.40
C PRO A 97 28.86 -34.34 17.46
N ASP A 98 29.35 -33.21 17.02
CA ASP A 98 29.77 -32.11 17.91
C ASP A 98 28.70 -31.02 18.12
N TYR A 99 27.44 -31.34 17.83
CA TYR A 99 26.32 -30.40 17.93
C TYR A 99 26.21 -29.76 19.32
N PHE A 100 26.31 -30.52 20.38
CA PHE A 100 26.24 -29.98 21.76
C PHE A 100 27.36 -28.96 22.08
N ARG A 101 28.45 -28.96 21.33
CA ARG A 101 29.56 -28.01 21.50
C ARG A 101 29.40 -26.81 20.60
N THR A 102 28.92 -26.99 19.38
CA THR A 102 28.89 -25.95 18.34
C THR A 102 27.52 -25.28 18.20
N GLY A 103 26.45 -25.98 18.55
CA GLY A 103 25.06 -25.51 18.34
C GLY A 103 24.68 -25.35 16.87
N THR A 104 25.48 -25.86 15.93
CA THR A 104 25.27 -25.67 14.48
C THR A 104 24.66 -26.88 13.84
N LEU A 105 23.67 -26.66 12.96
CA LEU A 105 23.01 -27.65 12.12
C LEU A 105 23.21 -27.31 10.65
N THR A 106 23.22 -28.31 9.79
CA THR A 106 23.27 -28.08 8.35
C THR A 106 21.94 -28.54 7.74
N VAL A 107 21.28 -27.66 7.00
CA VAL A 107 20.05 -27.98 6.26
C VAL A 107 20.33 -27.83 4.76
N TYR A 108 20.08 -28.89 4.00
CA TYR A 108 20.08 -28.88 2.55
C TYR A 108 18.65 -28.77 2.03
N THR A 109 18.44 -27.90 1.05
CA THR A 109 17.15 -27.72 0.36
C THR A 109 17.39 -27.42 -1.10
N MET A 110 16.46 -27.80 -1.95
CA MET A 110 16.45 -27.45 -3.38
C MET A 110 15.68 -26.14 -3.64
N ASP A 111 14.93 -25.64 -2.65
CA ASP A 111 14.14 -24.42 -2.77
C ASP A 111 14.99 -23.19 -2.46
N ASN A 112 15.12 -22.31 -3.45
CA ASN A 112 15.83 -21.02 -3.36
C ASN A 112 14.95 -19.86 -2.84
N SER A 113 13.71 -20.13 -2.45
CA SER A 113 12.82 -19.07 -1.96
C SER A 113 13.25 -18.55 -0.58
N LEU A 114 13.47 -17.25 -0.47
CA LEU A 114 13.77 -16.57 0.80
C LEU A 114 12.66 -16.76 1.86
N LEU A 115 11.46 -17.14 1.45
CA LEU A 115 10.31 -17.38 2.29
C LEU A 115 10.19 -18.85 2.74
N GLY A 116 10.65 -19.81 1.94
CA GLY A 116 10.66 -21.23 2.28
C GLY A 116 11.60 -21.57 3.44
N SER A 117 12.72 -20.83 3.56
CA SER A 117 13.71 -21.04 4.63
C SER A 117 13.19 -20.70 6.03
N THR A 118 12.21 -19.80 6.15
CA THR A 118 11.70 -19.33 7.45
C THR A 118 10.73 -20.32 8.09
N GLY A 119 9.92 -21.02 7.29
CA GLY A 119 8.98 -22.04 7.78
C GLY A 119 9.69 -23.32 8.22
N SER A 120 10.63 -23.81 7.38
CA SER A 120 11.46 -24.98 7.69
C SER A 120 12.37 -24.72 8.91
N SER A 121 12.88 -23.52 9.10
CA SER A 121 13.71 -23.18 10.27
C SER A 121 12.97 -23.31 11.59
N ARG A 122 11.68 -22.98 11.66
CA ARG A 122 10.89 -23.06 12.90
C ARG A 122 10.54 -24.50 13.26
N SER A 123 10.09 -25.30 12.29
CA SER A 123 9.78 -26.73 12.51
C SER A 123 11.03 -27.54 12.86
N VAL A 124 12.17 -27.26 12.24
CA VAL A 124 13.47 -27.88 12.55
C VAL A 124 13.91 -27.46 13.95
N GLN A 125 13.80 -26.21 14.34
CA GLN A 125 14.15 -25.74 15.66
C GLN A 125 13.29 -26.40 16.75
N GLU A 126 11.97 -26.49 16.53
CA GLU A 126 11.04 -27.16 17.44
C GLU A 126 11.35 -28.64 17.58
N PHE A 127 11.62 -29.33 16.47
CA PHE A 127 12.02 -30.74 16.43
C PHE A 127 13.30 -30.99 17.21
N ILE A 128 14.35 -30.24 16.96
CA ILE A 128 15.63 -30.40 17.67
C ILE A 128 15.50 -30.07 19.15
N THR A 129 14.81 -28.97 19.51
CA THR A 129 14.61 -28.60 20.92
C THR A 129 13.83 -29.67 21.66
N THR A 130 12.79 -30.25 21.06
CA THR A 130 12.03 -31.35 21.65
C THR A 130 12.93 -32.56 21.95
N ASN A 131 13.79 -32.91 20.99
CA ASN A 131 14.70 -34.05 21.14
C ASN A 131 15.78 -33.80 22.21
N ILE A 132 16.32 -32.58 22.33
CA ILE A 132 17.26 -32.18 23.39
C ILE A 132 16.58 -32.30 24.75
N LEU A 133 15.36 -31.77 24.91
CA LEU A 133 14.63 -31.82 26.18
C LEU A 133 14.31 -33.25 26.63
N ARG A 134 14.03 -34.15 25.67
CA ARG A 134 13.86 -35.59 25.96
C ARG A 134 15.18 -36.26 26.32
N TYR A 135 16.27 -35.93 25.62
CA TYR A 135 17.59 -36.48 25.94
C TYR A 135 18.05 -36.11 27.34
N GLU A 136 17.79 -34.87 27.77
CA GLU A 136 18.09 -34.36 29.13
C GLU A 136 17.05 -34.80 30.20
N ASN A 137 16.11 -35.68 29.88
CA ASN A 137 15.05 -36.16 30.79
C ASN A 137 14.20 -35.04 31.41
N VAL A 138 13.96 -33.97 30.67
CA VAL A 138 13.07 -32.88 31.11
C VAL A 138 11.62 -33.36 31.04
N SER A 139 10.83 -33.15 32.10
CA SER A 139 9.43 -33.56 32.12
C SER A 139 8.63 -32.92 30.97
N ASP A 140 7.68 -33.67 30.40
CA ASP A 140 6.86 -33.21 29.28
C ASP A 140 6.13 -31.89 29.55
N GLN A 141 5.74 -31.64 30.81
CA GLN A 141 5.10 -30.37 31.20
C GLN A 141 6.04 -29.16 31.08
N ILE A 142 7.31 -29.34 31.44
CA ILE A 142 8.33 -28.28 31.32
C ILE A 142 8.75 -28.15 29.85
N ALA A 143 8.91 -29.27 29.15
CA ALA A 143 9.21 -29.28 27.71
C ALA A 143 8.16 -28.52 26.91
N GLN A 144 6.87 -28.76 27.12
CA GLN A 144 5.78 -28.01 26.50
C GLN A 144 5.81 -26.51 26.83
N LYS A 145 6.16 -26.12 28.07
CA LYS A 145 6.29 -24.69 28.40
C LYS A 145 7.49 -24.03 27.73
N ILE A 146 8.59 -24.74 27.54
CA ILE A 146 9.77 -24.23 26.83
C ILE A 146 9.50 -24.12 25.31
N LEU A 147 8.79 -25.10 24.75
CA LEU A 147 8.43 -25.13 23.33
C LEU A 147 7.25 -24.22 23.00
N SER A 148 6.38 -23.94 23.96
CA SER A 148 5.33 -22.95 23.75
C SER A 148 5.97 -21.57 23.60
N PRO A 149 5.79 -20.90 22.46
CA PRO A 149 6.30 -19.55 22.32
C PRO A 149 5.70 -18.71 23.43
N VAL A 150 6.56 -18.11 24.26
CA VAL A 150 6.12 -17.12 25.24
C VAL A 150 5.44 -16.02 24.44
N SER A 151 4.13 -16.04 24.41
CA SER A 151 3.33 -14.96 23.83
C SER A 151 3.13 -13.91 24.91
N PRO A 152 3.99 -12.89 25.01
CA PRO A 152 3.76 -11.83 25.98
C PRO A 152 2.44 -11.16 25.57
N ALA A 153 1.48 -11.11 26.50
CA ALA A 153 0.31 -10.25 26.33
C ALA A 153 0.80 -8.80 26.41
N VAL A 154 1.16 -8.22 25.28
CA VAL A 154 1.53 -6.81 25.22
C VAL A 154 0.24 -6.00 25.26
N ILE A 155 -0.07 -5.48 26.42
CA ILE A 155 -1.19 -4.56 26.62
C ILE A 155 -0.64 -3.16 26.36
N VAL A 156 -1.03 -2.57 25.24
CA VAL A 156 -0.72 -1.16 24.93
C VAL A 156 -1.68 -0.29 25.73
N LEU A 157 -1.16 0.58 26.57
CA LEU A 157 -1.95 1.55 27.31
C LEU A 157 -2.12 2.84 26.52
N ASP A 158 -3.28 3.51 26.66
CA ASP A 158 -3.47 4.88 26.22
C ASP A 158 -2.80 5.88 27.16
N GLU A 159 -2.85 7.17 26.84
CA GLU A 159 -2.28 8.22 27.71
C GLU A 159 -2.99 8.34 29.08
N ALA A 160 -4.17 7.75 29.21
CA ALA A 160 -4.95 7.69 30.45
C ALA A 160 -4.68 6.39 31.23
N GLY A 161 -3.79 5.50 30.73
CA GLY A 161 -3.44 4.25 31.38
C GLY A 161 -4.44 3.10 31.16
N ASN A 162 -5.43 3.25 30.26
CA ASN A 162 -6.38 2.20 29.94
C ASN A 162 -5.83 1.25 28.87
N PRO A 163 -6.15 -0.05 28.92
CA PRO A 163 -5.71 -0.99 27.90
C PRO A 163 -6.34 -0.62 26.54
N LYS A 164 -5.50 -0.29 25.54
CA LYS A 164 -5.92 -0.34 24.15
C LYS A 164 -6.13 -1.78 23.75
N GLY A 165 -7.32 -2.13 23.24
CA GLY A 165 -7.66 -3.46 22.78
C GLY A 165 -6.64 -4.03 21.78
N ASP A 166 -6.68 -5.33 21.54
CA ASP A 166 -5.71 -6.11 20.75
C ASP A 166 -5.72 -5.70 19.25
N GLN A 167 -5.13 -4.52 18.97
CA GLN A 167 -5.17 -3.84 17.66
C GLN A 167 -3.99 -4.20 16.75
N LYS A 168 -3.18 -5.23 17.06
CA LYS A 168 -1.91 -5.46 16.34
C LYS A 168 -2.03 -5.61 14.84
N LEU A 169 -3.02 -6.36 14.33
CA LEU A 169 -3.21 -6.57 12.89
C LEU A 169 -4.14 -5.50 12.30
N ALA A 170 -5.28 -5.24 12.93
CA ALA A 170 -6.23 -4.23 12.47
C ALA A 170 -5.63 -2.81 12.50
N GLY A 171 -4.81 -2.51 13.51
CA GLY A 171 -4.10 -1.23 13.64
C GLY A 171 -3.06 -0.98 12.55
N PHE A 172 -2.58 -2.01 11.85
CA PHE A 172 -1.69 -1.86 10.70
C PHE A 172 -2.43 -1.93 9.36
N VAL A 173 -3.31 -2.94 9.20
CA VAL A 173 -3.98 -3.22 7.93
C VAL A 173 -4.90 -2.08 7.51
N LEU A 174 -5.67 -1.52 8.43
CA LEU A 174 -6.64 -0.45 8.12
C LEU A 174 -5.96 0.85 7.64
N PRO A 175 -4.96 1.43 8.35
CA PRO A 175 -4.26 2.63 7.88
C PRO A 175 -3.57 2.41 6.54
N PHE A 176 -2.94 1.25 6.37
CA PHE A 176 -2.28 0.90 5.14
C PHE A 176 -3.28 0.80 3.97
N ALA A 177 -4.39 0.09 4.17
CA ALA A 177 -5.44 -0.06 3.16
C ALA A 177 -6.08 1.29 2.77
N LEU A 178 -6.42 2.14 3.77
CA LEU A 178 -6.97 3.48 3.51
C LEU A 178 -5.98 4.36 2.74
N THR A 179 -4.70 4.32 3.11
CA THR A 179 -3.67 5.10 2.43
C THR A 179 -3.46 4.62 0.99
N MET A 180 -3.47 3.30 0.77
CA MET A 180 -3.37 2.72 -0.58
C MET A 180 -4.58 3.09 -1.45
N VAL A 181 -5.80 2.99 -0.92
CA VAL A 181 -7.03 3.41 -1.61
C VAL A 181 -6.95 4.89 -1.99
N LEU A 182 -6.51 5.75 -1.07
CA LEU A 182 -6.30 7.17 -1.32
C LEU A 182 -5.27 7.43 -2.42
N ALA A 183 -4.09 6.81 -2.30
CA ALA A 183 -3.00 6.97 -3.27
C ALA A 183 -3.43 6.53 -4.67
N LEU A 184 -3.99 5.33 -4.78
CA LEU A 184 -4.46 4.80 -6.05
C LEU A 184 -5.60 5.64 -6.63
N GLY A 185 -6.56 6.09 -5.80
CA GLY A 185 -7.66 6.94 -6.23
C GLY A 185 -7.17 8.28 -6.77
N ILE A 186 -6.24 8.95 -6.09
CA ILE A 186 -5.63 10.20 -6.53
C ILE A 186 -4.85 10.00 -7.84
N LEU A 187 -3.99 8.98 -7.90
CA LEU A 187 -3.13 8.73 -9.05
C LEU A 187 -3.94 8.35 -10.30
N THR A 188 -4.92 7.45 -10.17
CA THR A 188 -5.75 7.02 -11.31
C THR A 188 -6.61 8.16 -11.83
N SER A 189 -7.27 8.90 -10.95
CA SER A 189 -8.13 10.02 -11.32
C SER A 189 -7.34 11.18 -11.95
N SER A 190 -6.17 11.50 -11.39
CA SER A 190 -5.24 12.48 -11.96
C SER A 190 -4.65 12.02 -13.29
N GLY A 191 -4.44 10.71 -13.46
CA GLY A 191 -4.03 10.08 -14.71
C GLY A 191 -5.06 10.27 -15.82
N TYR A 192 -6.35 10.09 -15.53
CA TYR A 192 -7.43 10.39 -16.49
C TYR A 192 -7.48 11.87 -16.88
N LEU A 193 -7.30 12.78 -15.91
CA LEU A 193 -7.21 14.21 -16.18
C LEU A 193 -6.07 14.53 -17.14
N MET A 194 -4.87 13.99 -16.85
CA MET A 194 -3.68 14.17 -17.69
C MET A 194 -3.91 13.66 -19.12
N GLN A 195 -4.47 12.45 -19.25
CA GLN A 195 -4.80 11.87 -20.54
C GLN A 195 -5.83 12.73 -21.30
N GLY A 196 -6.88 13.19 -20.60
CA GLY A 196 -7.90 14.05 -21.22
C GLY A 196 -7.35 15.39 -21.73
N ILE A 197 -6.44 16.02 -21.00
CA ILE A 197 -5.78 17.26 -21.43
C ILE A 197 -4.84 16.99 -22.63
N GLY A 198 -4.06 15.91 -22.55
CA GLY A 198 -3.14 15.55 -23.63
C GLY A 198 -3.85 15.19 -24.93
N GLU A 199 -4.93 14.38 -24.90
CA GLU A 199 -5.75 14.03 -26.06
C GLU A 199 -6.36 15.26 -26.75
N GLU A 200 -6.81 16.26 -25.97
CA GLU A 200 -7.36 17.50 -26.51
C GLU A 200 -6.29 18.36 -27.17
N LYS A 201 -5.11 18.42 -26.57
CA LYS A 201 -3.98 19.16 -27.12
C LYS A 201 -3.49 18.54 -28.44
N GLU A 202 -3.29 17.20 -28.45
CA GLU A 202 -2.87 16.50 -29.68
C GLU A 202 -3.88 16.62 -30.81
N SER A 203 -5.19 16.63 -30.52
CA SER A 203 -6.28 16.73 -31.48
C SER A 203 -6.68 18.17 -31.82
N ARG A 204 -6.01 19.18 -31.28
CA ARG A 204 -6.32 20.62 -31.41
C ARG A 204 -7.74 21.04 -31.00
N ARG A 205 -8.46 20.13 -30.31
CA ARG A 205 -9.82 20.43 -29.78
C ARG A 205 -9.78 21.49 -28.69
N GLY A 206 -8.62 21.69 -28.06
CA GLY A 206 -8.42 22.73 -27.04
C GLY A 206 -8.71 24.13 -27.56
N GLU A 207 -8.34 24.46 -28.81
CA GLU A 207 -8.62 25.78 -29.42
C GLU A 207 -10.12 26.03 -29.57
N PHE A 208 -10.85 25.03 -30.07
CA PHE A 208 -12.30 25.10 -30.20
C PHE A 208 -13.00 25.26 -28.84
N LEU A 209 -12.56 24.52 -27.82
CA LEU A 209 -13.11 24.66 -26.47
C LEU A 209 -12.83 26.03 -25.87
N LEU A 210 -11.60 26.56 -26.03
CA LEU A 210 -11.20 27.87 -25.52
C LEU A 210 -11.86 29.04 -26.28
N SER A 211 -12.44 28.83 -27.44
CA SER A 211 -13.26 29.86 -28.12
C SER A 211 -14.66 30.02 -27.49
N HIS A 212 -15.14 28.99 -26.75
CA HIS A 212 -16.48 28.97 -26.16
C HIS A 212 -16.49 29.07 -24.63
N CYS A 213 -15.37 28.76 -23.96
CA CYS A 213 -15.22 28.88 -22.52
C CYS A 213 -13.83 29.41 -22.16
N SER A 214 -13.71 30.00 -20.97
CA SER A 214 -12.41 30.44 -20.48
C SER A 214 -11.52 29.24 -20.09
N ALA A 215 -10.19 29.45 -20.13
CA ALA A 215 -9.24 28.42 -19.70
C ALA A 215 -9.47 27.97 -18.24
N GLU A 216 -9.90 28.90 -17.39
CA GLU A 216 -10.24 28.64 -15.99
C GLU A 216 -11.51 27.79 -15.87
N GLU A 217 -12.55 28.09 -16.65
CA GLU A 217 -13.79 27.30 -16.70
C GLU A 217 -13.55 25.88 -17.19
N LEU A 218 -12.72 25.72 -18.24
CA LEU A 218 -12.35 24.43 -18.80
C LEU A 218 -11.54 23.60 -17.78
N LEU A 219 -10.50 24.19 -17.21
CA LEU A 219 -9.64 23.53 -16.22
C LEU A 219 -10.44 23.10 -14.98
N THR A 220 -11.23 24.02 -14.41
CA THR A 220 -12.06 23.75 -13.24
C THR A 220 -13.09 22.65 -13.52
N GLY A 221 -13.75 22.72 -14.68
CA GLY A 221 -14.71 21.71 -15.11
C GLY A 221 -14.09 20.32 -15.24
N LYS A 222 -12.91 20.22 -15.84
CA LYS A 222 -12.18 18.94 -15.93
C LYS A 222 -11.77 18.40 -14.58
N ILE A 223 -11.15 19.23 -13.73
CA ILE A 223 -10.74 18.81 -12.38
C ILE A 223 -11.95 18.27 -11.61
N LEU A 224 -13.08 18.98 -11.63
CA LEU A 224 -14.29 18.53 -10.94
C LEU A 224 -14.89 17.25 -11.53
N GLY A 225 -14.91 17.11 -12.87
CA GLY A 225 -15.41 15.91 -13.52
C GLY A 225 -14.60 14.67 -13.12
N TYR A 226 -13.29 14.77 -13.17
CA TYR A 226 -12.41 13.66 -12.79
C TYR A 226 -12.33 13.46 -11.25
N ALA A 227 -12.57 14.51 -10.43
CA ALA A 227 -12.77 14.33 -8.99
C ALA A 227 -13.97 13.43 -8.69
N GLY A 228 -15.08 13.66 -9.40
CA GLY A 228 -16.26 12.79 -9.31
C GLY A 228 -15.95 11.34 -9.68
N VAL A 229 -15.15 11.12 -10.74
CA VAL A 229 -14.69 9.78 -11.15
C VAL A 229 -13.89 9.11 -10.03
N GLY A 230 -12.93 9.83 -9.43
CA GLY A 230 -12.12 9.31 -8.32
C GLY A 230 -12.93 9.02 -7.06
N LEU A 231 -13.89 9.89 -6.71
CA LEU A 231 -14.80 9.65 -5.59
C LEU A 231 -15.68 8.42 -5.82
N LEU A 232 -16.20 8.26 -7.03
CA LEU A 232 -16.96 7.06 -7.40
C LEU A 232 -16.10 5.79 -7.27
N GLN A 233 -14.86 5.84 -7.73
CA GLN A 233 -13.92 4.72 -7.65
C GLN A 233 -13.64 4.34 -6.19
N ILE A 234 -13.37 5.31 -5.33
CA ILE A 234 -13.15 5.08 -3.89
C ILE A 234 -14.41 4.52 -3.24
N ALA A 235 -15.59 5.08 -3.54
CA ALA A 235 -16.85 4.57 -3.00
C ALA A 235 -17.06 3.09 -3.36
N VAL A 236 -16.76 2.69 -4.60
CA VAL A 236 -16.83 1.28 -5.03
C VAL A 236 -15.82 0.43 -4.26
N TRP A 237 -14.58 0.88 -4.10
CA TRP A 237 -13.55 0.12 -3.40
C TRP A 237 -13.84 -0.04 -1.90
N VAL A 238 -14.33 1.02 -1.25
CA VAL A 238 -14.78 0.98 0.14
C VAL A 238 -15.97 0.03 0.31
N ALA A 239 -16.94 0.08 -0.59
CA ALA A 239 -18.09 -0.83 -0.56
C ALA A 239 -17.65 -2.30 -0.70
N ILE A 240 -16.76 -2.61 -1.65
CA ILE A 240 -16.20 -3.95 -1.79
C ILE A 240 -15.44 -4.36 -0.52
N GLY A 241 -14.61 -3.46 0.02
CA GLY A 241 -13.85 -3.72 1.26
C GLY A 241 -14.77 -4.04 2.44
N ILE A 242 -15.85 -3.29 2.64
CA ILE A 242 -16.85 -3.55 3.69
C ILE A 242 -17.49 -4.92 3.51
N ILE A 243 -17.90 -5.28 2.28
CA ILE A 243 -18.51 -6.58 1.98
C ILE A 243 -17.54 -7.72 2.30
N VAL A 244 -16.27 -7.58 1.90
CA VAL A 244 -15.23 -8.58 2.16
C VAL A 244 -14.95 -8.76 3.65
N ILE A 245 -14.84 -7.66 4.39
CA ILE A 245 -14.64 -7.69 5.85
C ILE A 245 -15.83 -8.34 6.53
N ALA A 246 -17.05 -7.95 6.18
CA ALA A 246 -18.27 -8.51 6.77
C ALA A 246 -18.44 -10.01 6.49
N ALA A 247 -17.95 -10.50 5.35
CA ALA A 247 -17.99 -11.92 4.99
C ALA A 247 -16.80 -12.72 5.57
N SER A 248 -15.82 -12.06 6.20
CA SER A 248 -14.60 -12.68 6.71
C SER A 248 -14.71 -13.02 8.21
N PRO A 249 -13.91 -13.99 8.71
CA PRO A 249 -13.80 -14.27 10.16
C PRO A 249 -13.29 -13.05 10.97
N PHE A 250 -12.75 -12.04 10.30
CA PHE A 250 -12.21 -10.83 10.93
C PHE A 250 -13.25 -9.72 11.17
N ALA A 251 -14.54 -9.96 10.87
CA ALA A 251 -15.60 -8.96 11.02
C ALA A 251 -15.65 -8.37 12.44
N GLN A 252 -15.45 -9.18 13.46
CA GLN A 252 -15.46 -8.73 14.86
C GLN A 252 -14.29 -7.78 15.18
N LEU A 253 -13.10 -7.97 14.59
CA LEU A 253 -11.94 -7.09 14.79
C LEU A 253 -12.18 -5.65 14.26
N PHE A 254 -13.08 -5.50 13.29
CA PHE A 254 -13.40 -4.20 12.70
C PHE A 254 -14.65 -3.54 13.29
N SER A 255 -15.47 -4.28 14.04
CA SER A 255 -16.70 -3.75 14.66
C SER A 255 -16.44 -2.71 15.76
N GLU A 256 -15.32 -2.80 16.45
CA GLU A 256 -14.93 -1.90 17.55
C GLU A 256 -14.22 -0.63 17.08
N LEU A 257 -13.83 -0.54 15.78
CA LEU A 257 -13.17 0.64 15.26
C LEU A 257 -14.16 1.78 15.03
N GLN A 258 -13.85 2.97 15.55
CA GLN A 258 -14.60 4.20 15.26
C GLN A 258 -14.34 4.66 13.80
N VAL A 259 -14.82 3.85 12.84
CA VAL A 259 -14.54 4.01 11.42
C VAL A 259 -15.15 5.29 10.83
N THR A 260 -16.29 5.73 11.37
CA THR A 260 -17.07 6.85 10.79
C THR A 260 -16.29 8.16 10.72
N GLY A 261 -15.64 8.58 11.81
CA GLY A 261 -14.85 9.82 11.83
C GLY A 261 -13.61 9.73 10.92
N LEU A 262 -12.97 8.58 10.88
CA LEU A 262 -11.82 8.30 10.03
C LEU A 262 -12.18 8.36 8.53
N VAL A 263 -13.32 7.79 8.14
CA VAL A 263 -13.82 7.83 6.75
C VAL A 263 -14.14 9.26 6.33
N CYS A 264 -14.78 10.07 7.19
CA CYS A 264 -15.02 11.48 6.89
C CYS A 264 -13.71 12.24 6.63
N LEU A 265 -12.70 12.07 7.49
CA LEU A 265 -11.40 12.70 7.31
C LEU A 265 -10.68 12.16 6.06
N ALA A 266 -10.80 10.87 5.76
CA ALA A 266 -10.26 10.28 4.54
C ALA A 266 -10.84 10.92 3.28
N VAL A 267 -12.15 11.15 3.26
CA VAL A 267 -12.81 11.85 2.15
C VAL A 267 -12.30 13.28 2.02
N VAL A 268 -12.14 14.01 3.12
CA VAL A 268 -11.60 15.38 3.10
C VAL A 268 -10.17 15.40 2.56
N TYR A 269 -9.28 14.54 3.07
CA TYR A 269 -7.91 14.45 2.60
C TYR A 269 -7.83 13.96 1.15
N PHE A 270 -8.71 13.05 0.74
CA PHE A 270 -8.80 12.63 -0.66
C PHE A 270 -9.16 13.81 -1.57
N VAL A 271 -10.23 14.54 -1.26
CA VAL A 271 -10.68 15.66 -2.07
C VAL A 271 -9.58 16.72 -2.18
N LEU A 272 -9.00 17.13 -1.06
CA LEU A 272 -7.94 18.15 -1.03
C LEU A 272 -6.67 17.65 -1.74
N GLY A 273 -6.23 16.43 -1.44
CA GLY A 273 -5.08 15.81 -2.11
C GLY A 273 -5.30 15.69 -3.60
N TYR A 274 -6.47 15.20 -4.02
CA TYR A 274 -6.83 15.11 -5.42
C TYR A 274 -6.75 16.48 -6.11
N PHE A 275 -7.32 17.54 -5.54
CA PHE A 275 -7.25 18.88 -6.13
C PHE A 275 -5.80 19.35 -6.27
N LEU A 276 -4.97 19.16 -5.25
CA LEU A 276 -3.56 19.54 -5.27
C LEU A 276 -2.81 18.84 -6.41
N PHE A 277 -2.92 17.50 -6.48
CA PHE A 277 -2.27 16.70 -7.51
C PHE A 277 -2.82 17.01 -8.90
N SER A 278 -4.13 17.16 -9.04
CA SER A 278 -4.77 17.44 -10.31
C SER A 278 -4.36 18.80 -10.88
N VAL A 279 -4.31 19.84 -10.06
CA VAL A 279 -3.84 21.16 -10.50
C VAL A 279 -2.38 21.09 -10.96
N SER A 280 -1.52 20.40 -10.21
CA SER A 280 -0.11 20.23 -10.54
C SER A 280 0.09 19.44 -11.84
N ILE A 281 -0.64 18.34 -11.97
CA ILE A 281 -0.60 17.48 -13.18
C ILE A 281 -1.21 18.18 -14.40
N ALA A 282 -2.32 18.92 -14.23
CA ALA A 282 -2.90 19.69 -15.33
C ALA A 282 -1.94 20.75 -15.86
N CYS A 283 -1.22 21.42 -14.94
CA CYS A 283 -0.19 22.39 -15.29
C CYS A 283 0.91 21.75 -16.13
N THR A 284 1.48 20.64 -15.68
CA THR A 284 2.56 19.93 -16.39
C THR A 284 2.09 19.31 -17.70
N ALA A 285 0.90 18.73 -17.73
CA ALA A 285 0.31 18.15 -18.93
C ALA A 285 0.08 19.19 -20.02
N SER A 286 -0.36 20.42 -19.64
CA SER A 286 -0.58 21.50 -20.59
C SER A 286 0.71 22.00 -21.25
N LEU A 287 1.86 21.89 -20.58
CA LEU A 287 3.16 22.32 -21.11
C LEU A 287 3.81 21.26 -22.03
N ALA A 288 3.46 20.01 -21.86
CA ALA A 288 4.02 18.90 -22.64
C ALA A 288 3.41 18.87 -24.06
N PRO A 289 4.20 18.59 -25.11
CA PRO A 289 3.69 18.47 -26.48
C PRO A 289 2.89 17.19 -26.75
N THR A 290 3.16 16.12 -25.99
CA THR A 290 2.51 14.81 -26.16
C THR A 290 2.06 14.23 -24.83
N VAL A 291 1.07 13.32 -24.87
CA VAL A 291 0.60 12.58 -23.68
C VAL A 291 1.74 11.83 -23.00
N ARG A 292 2.65 11.22 -23.75
CA ARG A 292 3.79 10.46 -23.23
C ARG A 292 4.76 11.34 -22.43
N GLU A 293 5.05 12.55 -22.93
CA GLU A 293 5.90 13.49 -22.21
C GLU A 293 5.22 14.05 -20.95
N ALA A 294 3.91 14.31 -21.04
CA ALA A 294 3.10 14.69 -19.90
C ALA A 294 3.19 13.61 -18.77
N GLN A 295 3.11 12.33 -19.14
CA GLN A 295 3.26 11.22 -18.21
C GLN A 295 4.63 11.22 -17.51
N GLN A 296 5.71 11.40 -18.26
CA GLN A 296 7.06 11.41 -17.69
C GLN A 296 7.27 12.55 -16.68
N VAL A 297 6.81 13.75 -17.02
CA VAL A 297 6.93 14.89 -16.08
C VAL A 297 6.02 14.74 -14.89
N SER A 298 4.81 14.22 -15.10
CA SER A 298 3.84 14.00 -13.99
C SER A 298 4.24 12.86 -13.05
N ALA A 299 5.13 11.94 -13.48
CA ALA A 299 5.63 10.85 -12.64
C ALA A 299 6.31 11.35 -11.35
N VAL A 300 6.89 12.57 -11.36
CA VAL A 300 7.45 13.20 -10.17
C VAL A 300 6.40 13.35 -9.06
N PHE A 301 5.18 13.72 -9.42
CA PHE A 301 4.09 13.83 -8.44
C PHE A 301 3.67 12.46 -7.91
N SER A 302 3.72 11.42 -8.74
CA SER A 302 3.42 10.05 -8.33
C SER A 302 4.39 9.53 -7.26
N MET A 303 5.64 10.00 -7.26
CA MET A 303 6.61 9.64 -6.22
C MET A 303 6.13 10.07 -4.83
N PHE A 304 5.49 11.23 -4.69
CA PHE A 304 4.95 11.68 -3.40
C PHE A 304 3.84 10.78 -2.86
N ALA A 305 3.08 10.13 -3.72
CA ALA A 305 2.07 9.15 -3.30
C ALA A 305 2.68 7.84 -2.78
N VAL A 306 3.92 7.53 -3.17
CA VAL A 306 4.68 6.35 -2.71
C VAL A 306 5.44 6.63 -1.40
N PHE A 307 5.67 7.90 -1.04
CA PHE A 307 6.39 8.29 0.18
C PHE A 307 5.93 7.56 1.45
N PRO A 308 4.62 7.40 1.73
CA PRO A 308 4.18 6.71 2.93
C PRO A 308 4.69 5.27 3.03
N LEU A 309 4.87 4.59 1.90
CA LEU A 309 5.40 3.23 1.87
C LEU A 309 6.88 3.20 2.26
N ILE A 310 7.66 4.19 1.79
CA ILE A 310 9.09 4.33 2.12
C ILE A 310 9.26 4.62 3.61
N PHE A 311 8.42 5.50 4.15
CA PHE A 311 8.48 5.91 5.56
C PHE A 311 7.66 5.03 6.51
N LEU A 312 7.06 3.94 6.02
CA LEU A 312 6.15 3.09 6.80
C LEU A 312 6.80 2.57 8.09
N GLN A 313 8.05 2.13 8.04
CA GLN A 313 8.77 1.64 9.23
C GLN A 313 8.94 2.74 10.28
N PHE A 314 9.24 3.98 9.86
CA PHE A 314 9.35 5.12 10.76
C PHE A 314 8.00 5.50 11.34
N LEU A 315 6.92 5.47 10.53
CA LEU A 315 5.55 5.71 10.96
C LEU A 315 5.09 4.70 12.03
N LEU A 316 5.46 3.44 11.87
CA LEU A 316 5.10 2.38 12.82
C LEU A 316 5.90 2.48 14.12
N LYS A 317 7.17 2.89 14.04
CA LYS A 317 8.07 2.97 15.21
C LYS A 317 7.76 4.19 16.06
N ASP A 318 7.63 5.36 15.46
CA ASP A 318 7.35 6.63 16.14
C ASP A 318 6.49 7.56 15.28
N PRO A 319 5.15 7.37 15.28
CA PRO A 319 4.23 8.19 14.51
C PRO A 319 4.20 9.68 14.94
N ASN A 320 4.66 9.99 16.16
CA ASN A 320 4.69 11.34 16.70
C ASN A 320 6.04 12.04 16.55
N SER A 321 7.03 11.42 15.88
CA SER A 321 8.31 12.06 15.61
C SER A 321 8.16 13.38 14.85
N LEU A 322 9.11 14.29 15.07
CA LEU A 322 9.12 15.59 14.38
C LEU A 322 9.06 15.45 12.86
N LEU A 323 9.76 14.43 12.32
CA LEU A 323 9.74 14.14 10.89
C LEU A 323 8.32 13.84 10.40
N MET A 324 7.57 12.99 11.12
CA MET A 324 6.22 12.62 10.75
C MET A 324 5.24 13.80 10.88
N GLN A 325 5.45 14.67 11.85
CA GLN A 325 4.66 15.92 11.99
C GLN A 325 4.90 16.84 10.79
N VAL A 326 6.16 17.08 10.41
CA VAL A 326 6.51 17.91 9.24
C VAL A 326 5.94 17.32 7.96
N LEU A 327 6.04 16.01 7.75
CA LEU A 327 5.46 15.32 6.58
C LEU A 327 3.92 15.38 6.57
N THR A 328 3.28 15.46 7.74
CA THR A 328 1.82 15.67 7.85
C THR A 328 1.42 17.09 7.39
N TRP A 329 2.31 18.07 7.48
CA TRP A 329 2.07 19.46 7.04
C TRP A 329 2.55 19.73 5.62
N PHE A 330 3.44 18.90 5.08
CA PHE A 330 3.89 19.06 3.70
C PHE A 330 2.77 18.68 2.72
N PRO A 331 2.32 19.58 1.82
CA PRO A 331 1.06 19.43 1.09
C PRO A 331 0.95 18.13 0.27
N TYR A 332 2.03 17.69 -0.38
CA TYR A 332 2.00 16.49 -1.22
C TYR A 332 2.04 15.18 -0.45
N THR A 333 2.54 15.17 0.79
CA THR A 333 2.56 13.97 1.64
C THR A 333 1.44 13.95 2.66
N ALA A 334 0.88 15.13 3.00
CA ALA A 334 -0.15 15.30 4.01
C ALA A 334 -1.35 14.35 3.86
N PRO A 335 -1.97 14.16 2.68
CA PRO A 335 -3.13 13.28 2.53
C PRO A 335 -2.85 11.84 2.93
N PHE A 336 -1.63 11.39 2.72
CA PHE A 336 -1.23 10.00 2.97
C PHE A 336 -0.73 9.80 4.40
N ILE A 337 0.22 10.64 4.85
CA ILE A 337 0.84 10.53 6.17
C ILE A 337 -0.16 10.83 7.29
N ALA A 338 -1.03 11.85 7.11
CA ALA A 338 -2.06 12.16 8.08
C ALA A 338 -2.99 10.97 8.32
N MET A 339 -3.39 10.26 7.27
CA MET A 339 -4.28 9.10 7.39
C MET A 339 -3.64 7.97 8.18
N VAL A 340 -2.36 7.65 7.92
CA VAL A 340 -1.65 6.64 8.70
C VAL A 340 -1.53 7.06 10.16
N ARG A 341 -1.17 8.32 10.43
CA ARG A 341 -1.03 8.81 11.81
C ARG A 341 -2.35 8.78 12.58
N LEU A 342 -3.45 9.20 11.96
CA LEU A 342 -4.79 9.21 12.56
C LEU A 342 -5.28 7.83 12.99
N THR A 343 -4.77 6.77 12.39
CA THR A 343 -5.13 5.40 12.76
C THR A 343 -4.20 4.79 13.78
N LEU A 344 -2.95 5.25 13.85
CA LEU A 344 -1.95 4.70 14.78
C LEU A 344 -1.95 5.40 16.14
N VAL A 345 -2.19 6.72 16.15
CA VAL A 345 -2.10 7.54 17.37
C VAL A 345 -3.22 8.57 17.43
N THR A 346 -3.50 9.04 18.63
CA THR A 346 -4.36 10.21 18.85
C THR A 346 -3.63 11.48 18.40
N VAL A 347 -4.01 12.00 17.22
CA VAL A 347 -3.41 13.22 16.68
C VAL A 347 -4.16 14.43 17.27
N PRO A 348 -3.47 15.42 17.87
CA PRO A 348 -4.12 16.61 18.39
C PRO A 348 -4.90 17.34 17.28
N PRO A 349 -6.14 17.81 17.55
CA PRO A 349 -7.00 18.42 16.53
C PRO A 349 -6.36 19.61 15.81
N TYR A 350 -5.51 20.39 16.49
CA TYR A 350 -4.81 21.50 15.86
C TYR A 350 -3.88 21.09 14.73
N GLN A 351 -3.23 19.90 14.83
CA GLN A 351 -2.34 19.41 13.76
C GLN A 351 -3.13 19.05 12.49
N ILE A 352 -4.33 18.51 12.66
CA ILE A 352 -5.25 18.19 11.55
C ILE A 352 -5.71 19.49 10.88
N ILE A 353 -6.15 20.47 11.69
CA ILE A 353 -6.60 21.78 11.20
C ILE A 353 -5.48 22.49 10.44
N VAL A 354 -4.28 22.53 11.00
CA VAL A 354 -3.10 23.14 10.34
C VAL A 354 -2.78 22.42 9.02
N SER A 355 -2.79 21.10 9.00
CA SER A 355 -2.56 20.31 7.77
C SER A 355 -3.58 20.63 6.67
N ILE A 356 -4.86 20.66 7.03
CA ILE A 356 -5.95 21.00 6.11
C ILE A 356 -5.81 22.45 5.63
N ALA A 357 -5.50 23.39 6.53
CA ALA A 357 -5.31 24.80 6.17
C ALA A 357 -4.16 24.99 5.18
N ILE A 358 -3.02 24.33 5.42
CA ILE A 358 -1.86 24.38 4.50
C ILE A 358 -2.23 23.78 3.14
N LEU A 359 -2.97 22.65 3.11
CA LEU A 359 -3.46 22.04 1.87
C LEU A 359 -4.35 23.03 1.09
N VAL A 360 -5.34 23.62 1.73
CA VAL A 360 -6.25 24.59 1.11
C VAL A 360 -5.49 25.80 0.56
N ILE A 361 -4.59 26.39 1.35
CA ILE A 361 -3.76 27.51 0.92
C ILE A 361 -2.91 27.12 -0.29
N SER A 362 -2.27 25.96 -0.26
CA SER A 362 -1.46 25.43 -1.36
C SER A 362 -2.29 25.25 -2.63
N ILE A 363 -3.49 24.69 -2.53
CA ILE A 363 -4.41 24.52 -3.66
C ILE A 363 -4.78 25.88 -4.26
N VAL A 364 -5.14 26.87 -3.42
CA VAL A 364 -5.51 28.21 -3.91
C VAL A 364 -4.35 28.88 -4.66
N ILE A 365 -3.15 28.83 -4.07
CA ILE A 365 -1.94 29.40 -4.71
C ILE A 365 -1.66 28.70 -6.04
N LEU A 366 -1.63 27.36 -6.03
CA LEU A 366 -1.35 26.58 -7.23
C LEU A 366 -2.42 26.75 -8.31
N THR A 367 -3.70 26.82 -7.94
CA THR A 367 -4.78 27.00 -8.93
C THR A 367 -4.67 28.33 -9.63
N ARG A 368 -4.34 29.43 -8.91
CA ARG A 368 -4.11 30.75 -9.54
C ARG A 368 -2.92 30.72 -10.51
N LEU A 369 -1.85 30.07 -10.12
CA LEU A 369 -0.67 29.91 -10.96
C LEU A 369 -0.96 29.01 -12.17
N ALA A 370 -1.63 27.88 -11.92
CA ALA A 370 -1.97 26.89 -12.93
C ALA A 370 -2.89 27.43 -14.01
N ALA A 371 -3.88 28.27 -13.68
CA ALA A 371 -4.78 28.85 -14.67
C ALA A 371 -4.02 29.66 -15.74
N ARG A 372 -3.00 30.42 -15.34
CA ARG A 372 -2.15 31.19 -16.28
C ARG A 372 -1.29 30.25 -17.13
N ILE A 373 -0.62 29.27 -16.51
CA ILE A 373 0.24 28.32 -17.18
C ILE A 373 -0.57 27.44 -18.15
N PHE A 374 -1.74 26.97 -17.71
CA PHE A 374 -2.63 26.15 -18.52
C PHE A 374 -3.07 26.87 -19.81
N ARG A 375 -3.46 28.16 -19.71
CA ARG A 375 -3.82 28.96 -20.88
C ARG A 375 -2.67 29.04 -21.88
N MET A 376 -1.45 29.34 -21.41
CA MET A 376 -0.26 29.40 -22.26
C MET A 376 0.06 28.04 -22.88
N GLY A 377 0.03 26.98 -22.05
CA GLY A 377 0.35 25.62 -22.47
C GLY A 377 -0.59 25.06 -23.54
N MET A 378 -1.90 25.32 -23.39
CA MET A 378 -2.91 24.87 -24.36
C MET A 378 -2.84 25.58 -25.70
N LEU A 379 -2.31 26.79 -25.73
CA LEU A 379 -2.13 27.58 -27.01
C LEU A 379 -0.77 27.35 -27.68
N THR A 380 0.15 26.60 -26.99
CA THR A 380 1.49 26.34 -27.55
C THR A 380 1.53 24.92 -28.11
N TYR A 381 1.66 24.78 -29.42
CA TYR A 381 1.70 23.50 -30.13
C TYR A 381 3.11 23.14 -30.61
N GLY A 382 3.44 21.86 -30.62
CA GLY A 382 4.62 21.31 -31.31
C GLY A 382 5.97 21.64 -30.65
N LYS A 383 6.03 22.46 -29.60
CA LYS A 383 7.27 22.86 -28.95
C LYS A 383 7.16 22.61 -27.45
N ARG A 384 8.22 22.09 -26.82
CA ARG A 384 8.35 22.07 -25.36
C ARG A 384 8.49 23.51 -24.85
N VAL A 385 7.61 23.90 -23.94
CA VAL A 385 7.72 25.18 -23.26
C VAL A 385 8.83 25.09 -22.24
N SER A 386 9.86 25.95 -22.38
CA SER A 386 10.97 25.99 -21.45
C SER A 386 10.55 26.62 -20.12
N PHE A 387 11.16 26.16 -19.00
CA PHE A 387 10.95 26.74 -17.69
C PHE A 387 11.22 28.27 -17.65
N ARG A 388 12.18 28.75 -18.44
CA ARG A 388 12.47 30.18 -18.59
C ARG A 388 11.32 30.93 -19.26
N GLU A 389 10.69 30.32 -20.26
CA GLU A 389 9.52 30.91 -20.94
C GLU A 389 8.32 31.02 -20.01
N VAL A 390 8.09 29.98 -19.19
CA VAL A 390 7.05 30.01 -18.14
C VAL A 390 7.29 31.12 -17.14
N LEU A 391 8.51 31.27 -16.62
CA LEU A 391 8.86 32.33 -15.67
C LEU A 391 8.70 33.72 -16.29
N ARG A 392 9.07 33.89 -17.57
CA ARG A 392 8.91 35.15 -18.29
C ARG A 392 7.44 35.50 -18.43
N PHE A 393 6.61 34.55 -18.87
CA PHE A 393 5.16 34.74 -19.01
C PHE A 393 4.46 35.07 -17.67
N LEU A 394 4.93 34.48 -16.56
CA LEU A 394 4.39 34.79 -15.25
C LEU A 394 4.78 36.19 -14.73
N ARG A 395 5.89 36.75 -15.23
CA ARG A 395 6.34 38.12 -14.90
C ARG A 395 5.69 39.20 -15.76
N GLU A 396 5.31 38.85 -16.99
CA GLU A 396 4.56 39.75 -17.88
C GLU A 396 3.09 39.74 -17.41
N LYS A 397 2.63 40.85 -16.81
CA LYS A 397 1.27 41.03 -16.29
C LYS A 397 0.20 41.00 -17.39
#